data_8eede4b1d016433c6af711480bd7fa16
#
_entry.id   8eede4b1d016433c6af711480bd7fa16
#
_cell.length_a   1.000
_cell.length_b   1.000
_cell.length_c   1.000
_cell.angle_alpha   90.00
_cell.angle_beta   90.00
_cell.angle_gamma   90.00
#
_symmetry.space_group_name_H-M   'P 1'
#
loop_
_entity.id
_entity.type
_entity.pdbx_description
1 polymer ?
#
loop_
_entity_poly.entity_id
_entity_poly.type
_entity_poly.pdbx_seq_one_letter_code
_entity_poly.pdbx_strand_id
1 'polypeptide(L)'
;MSAVTVTETTWEKDQVAIKSVRVPVFVEEQLVPFEIDFDDFDATAVHWLAYDSNLTPIGTARMLIDGRFGRMAVLKPSRNQGVGRLIMLAAIDYATALGMPAMFLHAQLPAQAFYQSLGFEPYGEVFRDAGMDHMAMRIDL
;
A
#
# COMPACT_ATOMS: atom_id res chain seq x y z
N MET A 1 23.49 -3.53 5.37
CA MET A 1 22.38 -2.74 4.83
C MET A 1 21.84 -3.43 3.59
N SER A 2 20.57 -3.78 3.61
CA SER A 2 19.97 -4.44 2.45
C SER A 2 19.44 -3.40 1.47
N ALA A 3 19.72 -3.64 0.18
CA ALA A 3 19.16 -2.82 -0.89
C ALA A 3 17.73 -3.26 -1.18
N VAL A 4 16.80 -2.31 -1.19
CA VAL A 4 15.41 -2.54 -1.53
C VAL A 4 15.11 -1.86 -2.85
N THR A 5 14.50 -2.59 -3.77
CA THR A 5 14.08 -2.07 -5.07
C THR A 5 12.56 -2.09 -5.15
N VAL A 6 11.96 -0.96 -5.56
CA VAL A 6 10.52 -0.87 -5.76
C VAL A 6 10.22 -0.71 -7.25
N THR A 7 9.33 -1.55 -7.78
CA THR A 7 8.89 -1.50 -9.16
C THR A 7 7.38 -1.44 -9.27
N GLU A 8 6.88 -0.66 -10.23
CA GLU A 8 5.46 -0.72 -10.56
C GLU A 8 5.15 -1.94 -11.41
N THR A 9 3.96 -2.47 -11.27
CA THR A 9 3.54 -3.66 -12.01
C THR A 9 2.01 -3.71 -12.15
N THR A 10 1.51 -4.79 -12.72
CA THR A 10 0.08 -5.07 -12.86
C THR A 10 -0.28 -6.37 -12.16
N TRP A 11 -1.57 -6.50 -11.86
CA TRP A 11 -2.10 -7.75 -11.30
C TRP A 11 -1.86 -8.93 -12.25
N GLU A 12 -2.10 -8.73 -13.54
CA GLU A 12 -1.92 -9.79 -14.53
C GLU A 12 -0.48 -10.30 -14.54
N LYS A 13 0.49 -9.39 -14.45
CA LYS A 13 1.92 -9.76 -14.53
C LYS A 13 2.43 -10.44 -13.27
N ASP A 14 2.06 -9.94 -12.09
CA ASP A 14 2.74 -10.31 -10.83
C ASP A 14 1.79 -10.71 -9.71
N GLN A 15 0.61 -11.25 -10.00
CA GLN A 15 -0.34 -11.59 -8.95
C GLN A 15 0.20 -12.60 -7.94
N VAL A 16 1.06 -13.54 -8.36
CA VAL A 16 1.65 -14.52 -7.43
C VAL A 16 2.56 -13.84 -6.42
N ALA A 17 3.41 -12.93 -6.88
CA ALA A 17 4.30 -12.16 -6.00
C ALA A 17 3.50 -11.24 -5.07
N ILE A 18 2.46 -10.57 -5.58
CA ILE A 18 1.59 -9.72 -4.78
C ILE A 18 0.90 -10.52 -3.67
N LYS A 19 0.34 -11.68 -4.02
CA LYS A 19 -0.30 -12.57 -3.04
C LYS A 19 0.69 -13.04 -1.98
N SER A 20 1.94 -13.31 -2.36
CA SER A 20 2.97 -13.78 -1.43
C SER A 20 3.26 -12.78 -0.31
N VAL A 21 2.94 -11.50 -0.50
CA VAL A 21 3.05 -10.45 0.52
C VAL A 21 1.72 -10.21 1.22
N ARG A 22 0.61 -10.12 0.48
CA ARG A 22 -0.69 -9.75 1.04
C ARG A 22 -1.30 -10.85 1.91
N VAL A 23 -1.13 -12.13 1.54
CA VAL A 23 -1.70 -13.23 2.33
C VAL A 23 -1.10 -13.30 3.73
N PRO A 24 0.23 -13.31 3.91
CA PRO A 24 0.80 -13.33 5.28
C PRO A 24 0.37 -12.14 6.13
N VAL A 25 0.26 -10.96 5.55
CA VAL A 25 -0.02 -9.72 6.29
C VAL A 25 -1.52 -9.55 6.56
N PHE A 26 -2.34 -9.61 5.52
CA PHE A 26 -3.76 -9.29 5.68
C PHE A 26 -4.59 -10.50 6.10
N VAL A 27 -4.37 -11.64 5.47
CA VAL A 27 -5.19 -12.83 5.71
C VAL A 27 -4.75 -13.55 6.99
N GLU A 28 -3.45 -13.80 7.13
CA GLU A 28 -2.93 -14.59 8.26
C GLU A 28 -2.73 -13.74 9.53
N GLU A 29 -2.08 -12.59 9.41
CA GLU A 29 -1.75 -11.74 10.56
C GLU A 29 -2.94 -10.90 11.02
N GLN A 30 -3.62 -10.21 10.09
CA GLN A 30 -4.74 -9.31 10.42
C GLN A 30 -6.11 -9.99 10.36
N LEU A 31 -6.16 -11.26 9.96
CA LEU A 31 -7.39 -12.06 9.93
C LEU A 31 -8.48 -11.50 9.01
N VAL A 32 -8.09 -10.81 7.95
CA VAL A 32 -9.02 -10.35 6.92
C VAL A 32 -9.36 -11.55 6.02
N PRO A 33 -10.65 -11.85 5.76
CA PRO A 33 -11.00 -12.93 4.84
C PRO A 33 -10.37 -12.71 3.46
N PHE A 34 -9.86 -13.79 2.86
CA PHE A 34 -9.19 -13.75 1.55
C PHE A 34 -10.06 -13.05 0.51
N GLU A 35 -11.34 -13.40 0.44
CA GLU A 35 -12.29 -12.86 -0.54
C GLU A 35 -12.62 -11.37 -0.32
N ILE A 36 -12.29 -10.82 0.84
CA ILE A 36 -12.43 -9.39 1.12
C ILE A 36 -11.16 -8.64 0.73
N ASP A 37 -9.99 -9.20 1.03
CA ASP A 37 -8.72 -8.58 0.68
C ASP A 37 -8.50 -8.52 -0.82
N PHE A 38 -8.81 -9.61 -1.52
CA PHE A 38 -8.68 -9.71 -2.98
C PHE A 38 -10.02 -9.41 -3.63
N ASP A 39 -10.11 -8.31 -4.36
CA ASP A 39 -11.35 -7.82 -4.95
C ASP A 39 -11.19 -7.55 -6.46
N ASP A 40 -12.28 -7.13 -7.10
CA ASP A 40 -12.27 -6.88 -8.54
C ASP A 40 -11.41 -5.69 -8.96
N PHE A 41 -11.07 -4.80 -8.03
CA PHE A 41 -10.22 -3.65 -8.33
C PHE A 41 -8.76 -4.03 -8.56
N ASP A 42 -8.33 -5.19 -8.09
CA ASP A 42 -6.95 -5.64 -8.30
C ASP A 42 -6.59 -5.72 -9.78
N ALA A 43 -7.51 -6.14 -10.62
CA ALA A 43 -7.24 -6.32 -12.06
C ALA A 43 -6.94 -5.00 -12.79
N THR A 44 -7.50 -3.88 -12.32
CA THR A 44 -7.38 -2.58 -12.99
C THR A 44 -6.46 -1.60 -12.27
N ALA A 45 -6.08 -1.89 -11.03
CA ALA A 45 -5.19 -1.04 -10.25
C ALA A 45 -3.75 -1.09 -10.76
N VAL A 46 -2.98 -0.03 -10.51
CA VAL A 46 -1.53 -0.11 -10.58
C VAL A 46 -1.03 -0.68 -9.25
N HIS A 47 -0.03 -1.55 -9.31
CA HIS A 47 0.57 -2.19 -8.15
C HIS A 47 2.05 -1.86 -8.06
N TRP A 48 2.60 -1.94 -6.86
CA TRP A 48 4.04 -1.84 -6.61
C TRP A 48 4.48 -3.07 -5.85
N LEU A 49 5.68 -3.54 -6.16
CA LEU A 49 6.35 -4.59 -5.41
C LEU A 49 7.70 -4.08 -4.94
N ALA A 50 7.99 -4.32 -3.68
CA ALA A 50 9.31 -4.09 -3.12
C ALA A 50 10.04 -5.43 -3.00
N TYR A 51 11.27 -5.48 -3.47
CA TYR A 51 12.11 -6.66 -3.44
C TYR A 51 13.34 -6.40 -2.58
N ASP A 52 13.79 -7.42 -1.86
CA ASP A 52 15.08 -7.35 -1.17
C ASP A 52 16.23 -7.64 -2.15
N SER A 53 17.47 -7.67 -1.64
CA SER A 53 18.66 -7.92 -2.46
C SER A 53 18.69 -9.33 -3.09
N ASN A 54 17.92 -10.27 -2.57
CA ASN A 54 17.76 -11.61 -3.10
C ASN A 54 16.59 -11.74 -4.08
N LEU A 55 15.98 -10.60 -4.47
CA LEU A 55 14.81 -10.54 -5.35
C LEU A 55 13.59 -11.25 -4.74
N THR A 56 13.48 -11.29 -3.41
CA THR A 56 12.31 -11.80 -2.72
C THR A 56 11.31 -10.66 -2.54
N PRO A 57 10.04 -10.85 -2.90
CA PRO A 57 8.99 -9.85 -2.63
C PRO A 57 8.81 -9.68 -1.12
N ILE A 58 8.96 -8.46 -0.63
CA ILE A 58 8.86 -8.14 0.80
C ILE A 58 7.82 -7.08 1.12
N GLY A 59 7.32 -6.38 0.10
CA GLY A 59 6.30 -5.35 0.28
C GLY A 59 5.49 -5.16 -0.99
N THR A 60 4.28 -4.62 -0.84
CA THR A 60 3.39 -4.33 -1.96
C THR A 60 2.40 -3.23 -1.59
N ALA A 61 1.81 -2.61 -2.60
CA ALA A 61 0.68 -1.71 -2.47
C ALA A 61 -0.04 -1.58 -3.81
N ARG A 62 -1.24 -1.02 -3.79
CA ARG A 62 -1.98 -0.71 -5.02
C ARG A 62 -2.54 0.69 -4.98
N MET A 63 -2.81 1.25 -6.17
CA MET A 63 -3.56 2.48 -6.31
C MET A 63 -4.63 2.30 -7.38
N LEU A 64 -5.86 2.66 -7.04
CA LEU A 64 -6.98 2.63 -7.96
C LEU A 64 -6.89 3.82 -8.92
N ILE A 65 -7.58 3.74 -10.04
CA ILE A 65 -7.51 4.77 -11.08
C ILE A 65 -7.96 6.15 -10.62
N ASP A 66 -8.74 6.24 -9.55
CA ASP A 66 -9.21 7.50 -8.97
C ASP A 66 -8.23 8.12 -7.97
N GLY A 67 -7.08 7.49 -7.72
CA GLY A 67 -6.07 7.97 -6.78
C GLY A 67 -6.14 7.34 -5.40
N ARG A 68 -7.04 6.38 -5.17
CA ARG A 68 -7.13 5.70 -3.89
C ARG A 68 -6.00 4.70 -3.74
N PHE A 69 -5.09 4.98 -2.81
CA PHE A 69 -3.97 4.13 -2.44
C PHE A 69 -4.39 3.19 -1.31
N GLY A 70 -3.95 1.94 -1.36
CA GLY A 70 -4.26 0.99 -0.31
C GLY A 70 -3.56 -0.34 -0.47
N ARG A 71 -4.00 -1.31 0.32
CA ARG A 71 -3.43 -2.66 0.35
C ARG A 71 -1.91 -2.64 0.50
N MET A 72 -1.39 -1.64 1.24
CA MET A 72 0.04 -1.60 1.53
C MET A 72 0.37 -2.61 2.61
N ALA A 73 1.31 -3.48 2.33
CA ALA A 73 1.74 -4.53 3.22
C ALA A 73 3.25 -4.71 3.13
N VAL A 74 3.90 -4.89 4.29
CA VAL A 74 5.31 -5.24 4.39
C VAL A 74 5.42 -6.48 5.25
N LEU A 75 6.14 -7.48 4.79
CA LEU A 75 6.36 -8.70 5.53
C LEU A 75 7.02 -8.38 6.88
N LYS A 76 6.59 -9.06 7.93
CA LYS A 76 7.01 -8.78 9.31
C LYS A 76 8.54 -8.67 9.48
N PRO A 77 9.35 -9.60 8.93
CA PRO A 77 10.82 -9.49 9.09
C PRO A 77 11.43 -8.26 8.41
N SER A 78 10.72 -7.62 7.48
CA SER A 78 11.22 -6.49 6.71
C SER A 78 10.68 -5.14 7.19
N ARG A 79 9.90 -5.12 8.28
CA ARG A 79 9.32 -3.88 8.84
C ARG A 79 10.38 -3.04 9.54
N ASN A 80 10.06 -1.75 9.72
CA ASN A 80 10.92 -0.76 10.39
C ASN A 80 12.25 -0.54 9.66
N GLN A 81 12.28 -0.78 8.34
CA GLN A 81 13.46 -0.60 7.49
C GLN A 81 13.19 0.37 6.33
N GLY A 82 12.07 1.09 6.38
CA GLY A 82 11.72 2.08 5.39
C GLY A 82 11.08 1.52 4.10
N VAL A 83 10.67 0.26 4.06
CA VAL A 83 10.09 -0.35 2.86
C VAL A 83 8.78 0.32 2.47
N GLY A 84 7.87 0.53 3.43
CA GLY A 84 6.60 1.21 3.19
C GLY A 84 6.79 2.63 2.68
N ARG A 85 7.77 3.35 3.21
CA ARG A 85 8.12 4.69 2.75
C ARG A 85 8.58 4.69 1.30
N LEU A 86 9.44 3.75 0.93
CA LEU A 86 9.92 3.63 -0.47
C LEU A 86 8.77 3.34 -1.43
N ILE A 87 7.84 2.45 -1.05
CA ILE A 87 6.66 2.15 -1.86
C ILE A 87 5.81 3.40 -2.04
N MET A 88 5.53 4.13 -0.95
CA MET A 88 4.70 5.33 -1.01
C MET A 88 5.36 6.42 -1.86
N LEU A 89 6.66 6.63 -1.74
CA LEU A 89 7.37 7.60 -2.57
C LEU A 89 7.28 7.25 -4.05
N ALA A 90 7.41 5.97 -4.40
CA ALA A 90 7.24 5.50 -5.77
C ALA A 90 5.81 5.77 -6.29
N ALA A 91 4.80 5.54 -5.45
CA ALA A 91 3.41 5.79 -5.81
C ALA A 91 3.13 7.29 -6.01
N ILE A 92 3.67 8.15 -5.15
CA ILE A 92 3.53 9.61 -5.27
C ILE A 92 4.19 10.09 -6.57
N ASP A 93 5.40 9.60 -6.87
CA ASP A 93 6.09 9.96 -8.10
C ASP A 93 5.31 9.56 -9.35
N TYR A 94 4.74 8.35 -9.34
CA TYR A 94 3.89 7.86 -10.43
C TYR A 94 2.66 8.75 -10.63
N ALA A 95 1.94 9.05 -9.56
CA ALA A 95 0.73 9.87 -9.63
C ALA A 95 1.05 11.30 -10.10
N THR A 96 2.15 11.87 -9.62
CA THR A 96 2.61 13.21 -10.02
C THR A 96 2.96 13.23 -11.51
N ALA A 97 3.67 12.22 -11.99
CA ALA A 97 4.05 12.11 -13.39
C ALA A 97 2.85 11.98 -14.33
N LEU A 98 1.76 11.35 -13.87
CA LEU A 98 0.51 11.25 -14.62
C LEU A 98 -0.34 12.52 -14.55
N GLY A 99 0.05 13.51 -13.76
CA GLY A 99 -0.73 14.74 -13.59
C GLY A 99 -1.98 14.55 -12.73
N MET A 100 -2.01 13.57 -11.86
CA MET A 100 -3.14 13.37 -10.94
C MET A 100 -3.20 14.52 -9.93
N PRO A 101 -4.40 15.04 -9.61
CA PRO A 101 -4.50 16.17 -8.68
C PRO A 101 -4.25 15.79 -7.22
N ALA A 102 -4.51 14.56 -6.84
CA ALA A 102 -4.41 14.12 -5.45
C ALA A 102 -4.34 12.61 -5.35
N MET A 103 -3.83 12.13 -4.24
CA MET A 103 -3.99 10.76 -3.77
C MET A 103 -4.73 10.77 -2.44
N PHE A 104 -5.45 9.70 -2.13
CA PHE A 104 -6.12 9.56 -0.85
C PHE A 104 -6.09 8.11 -0.39
N LEU A 105 -6.28 7.91 0.92
CA LEU A 105 -6.22 6.59 1.52
C LEU A 105 -7.05 6.55 2.82
N HIS A 106 -7.30 5.34 3.30
CA HIS A 106 -7.88 5.11 4.61
C HIS A 106 -6.79 4.49 5.49
N ALA A 107 -6.30 5.26 6.47
CA ALA A 107 -5.23 4.82 7.35
C ALA A 107 -5.81 4.20 8.62
N GLN A 108 -5.26 3.07 9.04
CA GLN A 108 -5.48 2.60 10.41
C GLN A 108 -4.89 3.65 11.36
N LEU A 109 -5.57 3.95 12.47
CA LEU A 109 -5.12 5.04 13.36
C LEU A 109 -3.64 4.95 13.78
N PRO A 110 -3.10 3.76 14.12
CA PRO A 110 -1.68 3.67 14.47
C PRO A 110 -0.72 4.06 13.33
N ALA A 111 -1.19 4.03 12.07
CA ALA A 111 -0.37 4.39 10.91
C ALA A 111 -0.49 5.86 10.51
N GLN A 112 -1.36 6.63 11.15
CA GLN A 112 -1.64 8.01 10.76
C GLN A 112 -0.38 8.88 10.73
N ALA A 113 0.45 8.79 11.77
CA ALA A 113 1.67 9.58 11.86
C ALA A 113 2.65 9.29 10.71
N PHE A 114 2.72 8.03 10.29
CA PHE A 114 3.54 7.63 9.14
C PHE A 114 3.10 8.36 7.87
N TYR A 115 1.80 8.37 7.58
CA TYR A 115 1.29 9.04 6.38
C TYR A 115 1.40 10.56 6.47
N GLN A 116 1.22 11.12 7.67
CA GLN A 116 1.43 12.57 7.88
C GLN A 116 2.88 12.97 7.59
N SER A 117 3.85 12.12 7.94
CA SER A 117 5.26 12.38 7.65
C SER A 117 5.57 12.45 6.16
N LEU A 118 4.68 11.91 5.32
CA LEU A 118 4.80 11.92 3.86
C LEU A 118 3.98 13.02 3.20
N GLY A 119 3.29 13.84 3.99
CA GLY A 119 2.51 14.96 3.48
C GLY A 119 1.01 14.75 3.42
N PHE A 120 0.52 13.60 3.84
CA PHE A 120 -0.92 13.36 3.90
C PHE A 120 -1.56 14.07 5.07
N GLU A 121 -2.76 14.61 4.86
CA GLU A 121 -3.54 15.30 5.90
C GLU A 121 -4.82 14.51 6.16
N PRO A 122 -5.20 14.33 7.45
CA PRO A 122 -6.47 13.67 7.77
C PRO A 122 -7.66 14.58 7.44
N TYR A 123 -8.78 13.95 7.06
CA TYR A 123 -10.04 14.66 6.87
C TYR A 123 -11.22 13.77 7.27
N GLY A 124 -12.33 14.41 7.63
CA GLY A 124 -13.52 13.70 8.09
C GLY A 124 -13.39 13.19 9.51
N GLU A 125 -14.15 12.16 9.84
CA GLU A 125 -14.21 11.59 11.18
C GLU A 125 -13.62 10.17 11.19
N VAL A 126 -13.20 9.72 12.36
CA VAL A 126 -12.78 8.34 12.56
C VAL A 126 -13.93 7.40 12.24
N PHE A 127 -13.66 6.33 11.51
CA PHE A 127 -14.65 5.31 11.15
C PHE A 127 -14.07 3.91 11.38
N ARG A 128 -14.97 2.93 11.50
CA ARG A 128 -14.57 1.53 11.67
C ARG A 128 -14.61 0.79 10.34
N ASP A 129 -13.54 0.04 10.06
CA ASP A 129 -13.46 -0.84 8.89
C ASP A 129 -12.67 -2.08 9.29
N ALA A 130 -13.20 -3.25 8.95
CA ALA A 130 -12.61 -4.55 9.33
C ALA A 130 -12.34 -4.65 10.84
N GLY A 131 -13.20 -4.05 11.68
CA GLY A 131 -13.08 -4.07 13.13
C GLY A 131 -12.03 -3.14 13.71
N MET A 132 -11.43 -2.26 12.91
CA MET A 132 -10.38 -1.34 13.34
C MET A 132 -10.75 0.11 13.03
N ASP A 133 -10.28 1.04 13.86
CA ASP A 133 -10.48 2.47 13.65
C ASP A 133 -9.58 2.97 12.52
N HIS A 134 -10.17 3.74 11.60
CA HIS A 134 -9.50 4.30 10.43
C HIS A 134 -9.76 5.79 10.32
N MET A 135 -8.90 6.46 9.57
CA MET A 135 -9.01 7.88 9.24
C MET A 135 -8.71 8.08 7.76
N ALA A 136 -9.60 8.78 7.06
CA ALA A 136 -9.33 9.16 5.68
C ALA A 136 -8.22 10.21 5.63
N MET A 137 -7.29 10.08 4.70
CA MET A 137 -6.17 11.00 4.53
C MET A 137 -5.97 11.32 3.05
N ARG A 138 -5.47 12.51 2.77
CA ARG A 138 -5.30 13.02 1.41
C ARG A 138 -3.99 13.80 1.29
N ILE A 139 -3.36 13.71 0.12
CA ILE A 139 -2.25 14.57 -0.31
C ILE A 139 -2.62 15.20 -1.64
N ASP A 140 -2.45 16.51 -1.75
CA ASP A 140 -2.55 17.23 -3.02
C ASP A 140 -1.20 17.17 -3.73
N LEU A 141 -1.24 16.89 -5.03
CA LEU A 141 -0.02 16.66 -5.83
C LEU A 141 0.36 17.86 -6.67
#